data_dd1021ace6a56180400644770214dffe
#
_entry.id   dd1021ace6a56180400644770214dffe
#
_cell.length_a   1.000
_cell.length_b   1.000
_cell.length_c   1.000
_cell.angle_alpha   90.00
_cell.angle_beta   90.00
_cell.angle_gamma   90.00
#
_symmetry.space_group_name_H-M   'P 1'
#
loop_
_entity.id
_entity.type
_entity.pdbx_description
1 polymer ?
#
loop_
_entity_poly.entity_id
_entity_poly.type
_entity_poly.pdbx_seq_one_letter_code
_entity_poly.pdbx_strand_id
1 'polypeptide(L)'
;MKQITGGVCAAKGFSANGVHCGIRKNKTKRDLALIYSRIPASAAAVYTQNLVKGAPLTVTKNHIADGVAQAMICNSGNANTCNANGIEIAEQMSELLAKELKISAKDVIVASTGVIGQPLDITPIADGIPALVKGLGDHSNLACEGIMTTDVKPKEIAVEFEVDGTVCRIGGIAKGSGMIHPNMATMLVFVTTDCAISAEMLAKALKEDVKTSFNMVSVDGDTSTNDMVSIMANGLAGNTVIGTENEAFDTFCEALHTVTSYLCRMIAADGEGATKLLECIVTGAKDEGNARIVAKSVICSSLFKAAMFGADANWGRVLCAIGYSGADVDIHAVDVSFRSVKGEITVCHNGAGVPFSEEKAKEILLESEIQILIGLNSGDGNATAWGCDLTYDYVKINGDYRT
;
A
#
# COMPACT_ATOMS: atom_id res chain seq x y z
N MET A 1 7.30 16.19 11.87
CA MET A 1 6.63 16.06 10.55
C MET A 1 5.25 16.68 10.58
N LYS A 2 4.79 17.21 9.44
CA LYS A 2 3.49 17.87 9.31
C LYS A 2 2.76 17.34 8.10
N GLN A 3 1.52 16.86 8.29
CA GLN A 3 0.67 16.47 7.17
C GLN A 3 0.25 17.70 6.37
N ILE A 4 0.31 17.58 5.04
CA ILE A 4 -0.07 18.61 4.06
C ILE A 4 -0.96 18.01 2.99
N THR A 5 -1.56 18.84 2.15
CA THR A 5 -2.32 18.42 0.97
C THR A 5 -1.43 18.27 -0.26
N GLY A 6 -1.94 17.63 -1.32
CA GLY A 6 -1.30 17.57 -2.63
C GLY A 6 -0.82 16.19 -3.06
N GLY A 7 -0.88 15.16 -2.18
CA GLY A 7 -0.50 13.80 -2.54
C GLY A 7 0.85 13.74 -3.27
N VAL A 8 0.93 13.06 -4.41
CA VAL A 8 2.16 12.96 -5.22
C VAL A 8 2.62 14.28 -5.86
N CYS A 9 1.78 15.31 -5.88
CA CYS A 9 2.13 16.63 -6.39
C CYS A 9 2.64 17.59 -5.29
N ALA A 10 2.64 17.20 -4.02
CA ALA A 10 3.12 18.02 -2.92
C ALA A 10 4.63 18.28 -2.99
N ALA A 11 5.41 17.30 -3.46
CA ALA A 11 6.84 17.43 -3.70
C ALA A 11 7.12 18.33 -4.91
N LYS A 12 8.08 19.25 -4.78
CA LYS A 12 8.43 20.23 -5.83
C LYS A 12 8.79 19.53 -7.14
N GLY A 13 8.26 20.03 -8.25
CA GLY A 13 8.59 19.57 -9.59
C GLY A 13 7.89 18.30 -10.04
N PHE A 14 6.97 17.77 -9.24
CA PHE A 14 6.06 16.70 -9.66
C PHE A 14 4.73 17.28 -10.10
N SER A 15 4.15 16.66 -11.12
CA SER A 15 2.80 16.89 -11.60
C SER A 15 2.13 15.57 -11.93
N ALA A 16 0.82 15.53 -11.89
CA ALA A 16 0.06 14.32 -12.15
C ALA A 16 -1.21 14.62 -12.93
N ASN A 17 -1.79 13.58 -13.51
CA ASN A 17 -3.10 13.61 -14.13
C ASN A 17 -3.71 12.20 -14.21
N GLY A 18 -5.02 12.13 -14.41
CA GLY A 18 -5.74 10.90 -14.69
C GLY A 18 -6.86 11.18 -15.69
N VAL A 19 -7.03 10.28 -16.67
CA VAL A 19 -8.07 10.38 -17.70
C VAL A 19 -8.84 9.06 -17.83
N HIS A 20 -10.00 9.13 -18.47
CA HIS A 20 -10.67 7.95 -19.03
C HIS A 20 -10.22 7.80 -20.48
N CYS A 21 -9.55 6.70 -20.82
CA CYS A 21 -9.12 6.42 -22.19
C CYS A 21 -9.92 5.31 -22.87
N GLY A 22 -10.74 4.56 -22.13
CA GLY A 22 -11.65 3.55 -22.69
C GLY A 22 -11.25 2.09 -22.46
N ILE A 23 -10.28 1.81 -21.59
CA ILE A 23 -10.00 0.44 -21.13
C ILE A 23 -11.19 -0.10 -20.35
N ARG A 24 -11.79 0.73 -19.52
CA ARG A 24 -13.01 0.42 -18.78
C ARG A 24 -14.26 0.79 -19.57
N LYS A 25 -15.28 -0.05 -19.51
CA LYS A 25 -16.61 0.25 -20.08
C LYS A 25 -17.31 1.41 -19.37
N ASN A 26 -17.03 1.61 -18.07
CA ASN A 26 -17.61 2.69 -17.28
C ASN A 26 -16.91 4.02 -17.59
N LYS A 27 -17.57 4.85 -18.40
CA LYS A 27 -17.07 6.16 -18.86
C LYS A 27 -16.94 7.23 -17.77
N THR A 28 -17.48 6.99 -16.57
CA THR A 28 -17.39 7.93 -15.45
C THR A 28 -16.14 7.69 -14.59
N LYS A 29 -15.46 6.56 -14.75
CA LYS A 29 -14.23 6.22 -14.02
C LYS A 29 -13.01 6.45 -14.89
N ARG A 30 -11.98 7.06 -14.33
CA ARG A 30 -10.66 7.17 -14.94
C ARG A 30 -9.99 5.80 -14.99
N ASP A 31 -9.18 5.56 -16.01
CA ASP A 31 -8.53 4.26 -16.23
C ASP A 31 -7.08 4.36 -16.73
N LEU A 32 -6.56 5.60 -16.82
CA LEU A 32 -5.16 5.86 -17.14
C LEU A 32 -4.64 7.01 -16.27
N ALA A 33 -3.50 6.81 -15.60
CA ALA A 33 -2.85 7.75 -14.69
C ALA A 33 -1.40 8.03 -15.08
N LEU A 34 -0.95 9.24 -14.82
CA LEU A 34 0.43 9.70 -15.03
C LEU A 34 0.89 10.51 -13.83
N ILE A 35 2.12 10.22 -13.39
CA ILE A 35 2.90 11.08 -12.49
C ILE A 35 4.19 11.41 -13.22
N TYR A 36 4.57 12.68 -13.26
CA TYR A 36 5.71 13.18 -14.02
C TYR A 36 6.59 14.07 -13.16
N SER A 37 7.91 13.83 -13.22
CA SER A 37 8.92 14.73 -12.67
C SER A 37 9.51 15.59 -13.78
N ARG A 38 9.62 16.88 -13.58
CA ARG A 38 10.19 17.81 -14.57
C ARG A 38 11.69 17.57 -14.86
N ILE A 39 12.39 16.83 -13.99
CA ILE A 39 13.79 16.41 -14.14
C ILE A 39 13.91 14.92 -13.81
N PRO A 40 14.96 14.22 -14.28
CA PRO A 40 15.26 12.86 -13.86
C PRO A 40 15.36 12.77 -12.34
N ALA A 41 14.84 11.69 -11.76
CA ALA A 41 14.77 11.44 -10.32
C ALA A 41 15.45 10.12 -9.97
N SER A 42 16.08 10.05 -8.81
CA SER A 42 16.44 8.75 -8.22
C SER A 42 15.18 7.91 -8.06
N ALA A 43 15.23 6.64 -8.43
CA ALA A 43 14.08 5.76 -8.42
C ALA A 43 14.38 4.42 -7.76
N ALA A 44 13.39 3.90 -7.04
CA ALA A 44 13.42 2.56 -6.48
C ALA A 44 12.03 1.94 -6.52
N ALA A 45 11.96 0.61 -6.59
CA ALA A 45 10.70 -0.12 -6.48
C ALA A 45 10.89 -1.50 -5.85
N VAL A 46 9.83 -1.98 -5.20
CA VAL A 46 9.69 -3.35 -4.73
C VAL A 46 8.46 -3.97 -5.40
N TYR A 47 8.51 -5.28 -5.61
CA TYR A 47 7.56 -6.01 -6.44
C TYR A 47 7.02 -7.25 -5.74
N THR A 48 5.85 -7.72 -6.14
CA THR A 48 5.28 -8.99 -5.69
C THR A 48 6.24 -10.16 -5.83
N GLN A 49 6.21 -11.08 -4.87
CA GLN A 49 6.90 -12.37 -4.94
C GLN A 49 6.03 -13.49 -5.55
N ASN A 50 4.79 -13.18 -5.94
CA ASN A 50 3.97 -14.14 -6.67
C ASN A 50 4.73 -14.64 -7.90
N LEU A 51 4.72 -15.94 -8.15
CA LEU A 51 5.37 -16.53 -9.33
C LEU A 51 4.67 -16.13 -10.63
N VAL A 52 3.36 -15.92 -10.58
CA VAL A 52 2.60 -15.32 -11.67
C VAL A 52 2.73 -13.82 -11.58
N LYS A 53 3.49 -13.21 -12.49
CA LYS A 53 3.80 -11.78 -12.48
C LYS A 53 3.22 -11.07 -13.69
N GLY A 54 2.65 -9.90 -13.45
CA GLY A 54 2.25 -8.98 -14.51
C GLY A 54 3.46 -8.52 -15.34
N ALA A 55 3.29 -8.44 -16.64
CA ALA A 55 4.33 -8.03 -17.57
C ALA A 55 4.93 -6.64 -17.26
N PRO A 56 4.14 -5.63 -16.82
CA PRO A 56 4.66 -4.32 -16.44
C PRO A 56 5.75 -4.35 -15.37
N LEU A 57 5.69 -5.32 -14.44
CA LEU A 57 6.72 -5.44 -13.39
C LEU A 57 8.10 -5.77 -13.96
N THR A 58 8.13 -6.64 -14.97
CA THR A 58 9.38 -7.02 -15.66
C THR A 58 9.96 -5.81 -16.41
N VAL A 59 9.12 -5.09 -17.14
CA VAL A 59 9.52 -3.89 -17.87
C VAL A 59 10.05 -2.82 -16.92
N THR A 60 9.28 -2.47 -15.88
CA THR A 60 9.70 -1.48 -14.88
C THR A 60 11.01 -1.86 -14.20
N LYS A 61 11.18 -3.14 -13.82
CA LYS A 61 12.43 -3.61 -13.19
C LYS A 61 13.64 -3.41 -14.10
N ASN A 62 13.47 -3.63 -15.39
CA ASN A 62 14.55 -3.43 -16.38
C ASN A 62 14.82 -1.93 -16.61
N HIS A 63 13.77 -1.12 -16.67
CA HIS A 63 13.87 0.32 -16.92
C HIS A 63 14.64 1.03 -15.81
N ILE A 64 14.23 0.84 -14.55
CA ILE A 64 14.85 1.54 -13.42
C ILE A 64 16.06 0.78 -12.83
N ALA A 65 16.68 -0.12 -13.59
CA ALA A 65 17.85 -0.87 -13.13
C ALA A 65 19.07 0.01 -12.84
N ASP A 66 19.14 1.18 -13.47
CA ASP A 66 20.15 2.21 -13.24
C ASP A 66 19.79 3.17 -12.08
N GLY A 67 18.63 2.98 -11.47
CA GLY A 67 18.14 3.80 -10.35
C GLY A 67 17.59 5.16 -10.77
N VAL A 68 17.17 5.33 -12.02
CA VAL A 68 16.62 6.60 -12.56
C VAL A 68 15.22 6.37 -13.12
N ALA A 69 14.32 7.34 -12.88
CA ALA A 69 13.03 7.46 -13.56
C ALA A 69 12.61 8.93 -13.68
N GLN A 70 11.69 9.21 -14.59
CA GLN A 70 11.14 10.56 -14.75
C GLN A 70 9.61 10.56 -14.85
N ALA A 71 8.99 9.41 -15.14
CA ALA A 71 7.54 9.29 -15.20
C ALA A 71 7.05 7.95 -14.66
N MET A 72 5.81 7.91 -14.20
CA MET A 72 5.06 6.69 -13.88
C MET A 72 3.75 6.70 -14.65
N ILE A 73 3.49 5.67 -15.46
CA ILE A 73 2.21 5.47 -16.13
C ILE A 73 1.54 4.21 -15.60
N CYS A 74 0.26 4.29 -15.31
CA CYS A 74 -0.53 3.16 -14.83
C CYS A 74 -1.89 3.11 -15.52
N ASN A 75 -2.24 1.96 -16.07
CA ASN A 75 -3.62 1.71 -16.47
C ASN A 75 -4.36 0.86 -15.44
N SER A 76 -5.67 1.11 -15.30
CA SER A 76 -6.57 0.24 -14.55
C SER A 76 -7.65 -0.36 -15.45
N GLY A 77 -8.22 -1.50 -15.01
CA GLY A 77 -9.21 -2.28 -15.79
C GLY A 77 -8.67 -3.55 -16.43
N ASN A 78 -7.37 -3.60 -16.74
CA ASN A 78 -6.68 -4.79 -17.24
C ASN A 78 -5.29 -4.89 -16.59
N ALA A 79 -4.98 -6.05 -16.02
CA ALA A 79 -3.73 -6.28 -15.27
C ALA A 79 -2.51 -6.51 -16.18
N ASN A 80 -2.70 -6.74 -17.46
CA ASN A 80 -1.64 -7.17 -18.38
C ASN A 80 -0.82 -8.34 -17.83
N THR A 81 -1.52 -9.34 -17.29
CA THR A 81 -0.97 -10.54 -16.67
C THR A 81 -1.50 -11.77 -17.38
N CYS A 82 -0.65 -12.78 -17.60
CA CYS A 82 -0.94 -13.99 -18.37
C CYS A 82 -1.28 -13.72 -19.84
N ASN A 83 -0.74 -12.66 -20.41
CA ASN A 83 -0.91 -12.30 -21.83
C ASN A 83 0.34 -12.67 -22.61
N ALA A 84 0.17 -13.26 -23.79
CA ALA A 84 1.31 -13.70 -24.64
C ALA A 84 2.21 -12.53 -25.09
N ASN A 85 1.62 -11.34 -25.33
CA ASN A 85 2.31 -10.13 -25.75
C ASN A 85 2.41 -9.07 -24.64
N GLY A 86 2.27 -9.46 -23.36
CA GLY A 86 2.19 -8.51 -22.24
C GLY A 86 3.42 -7.60 -22.11
N ILE A 87 4.63 -8.13 -22.32
CA ILE A 87 5.88 -7.35 -22.29
C ILE A 87 5.87 -6.30 -23.42
N GLU A 88 5.52 -6.72 -24.65
CA GLU A 88 5.45 -5.82 -25.79
C GLU A 88 4.48 -4.65 -25.56
N ILE A 89 3.30 -4.93 -25.00
CA ILE A 89 2.32 -3.89 -24.66
C ILE A 89 2.86 -2.94 -23.58
N ALA A 90 3.51 -3.46 -22.54
CA ALA A 90 4.08 -2.62 -21.48
C ALA A 90 5.22 -1.73 -22.00
N GLU A 91 6.08 -2.24 -22.90
CA GLU A 91 7.10 -1.45 -23.58
C GLU A 91 6.46 -0.37 -24.48
N GLN A 92 5.43 -0.70 -25.24
CA GLN A 92 4.71 0.28 -26.07
C GLN A 92 4.07 1.40 -25.22
N MET A 93 3.54 1.09 -24.04
CA MET A 93 3.04 2.11 -23.11
C MET A 93 4.14 3.12 -22.74
N SER A 94 5.34 2.62 -22.46
CA SER A 94 6.52 3.47 -22.14
C SER A 94 6.95 4.31 -23.32
N GLU A 95 7.09 3.71 -24.50
CA GLU A 95 7.52 4.37 -25.72
C GLU A 95 6.58 5.49 -26.14
N LEU A 96 5.26 5.22 -26.11
CA LEU A 96 4.24 6.21 -26.46
C LEU A 96 4.26 7.40 -25.51
N LEU A 97 4.34 7.14 -24.19
CA LEU A 97 4.44 8.21 -23.20
C LEU A 97 5.74 8.98 -23.32
N ALA A 98 6.85 8.30 -23.44
CA ALA A 98 8.18 8.91 -23.54
C ALA A 98 8.29 9.83 -24.76
N LYS A 99 7.72 9.43 -25.89
CA LYS A 99 7.64 10.25 -27.11
C LYS A 99 6.88 11.55 -26.87
N GLU A 100 5.74 11.49 -26.16
CA GLU A 100 4.91 12.67 -25.89
C GLU A 100 5.59 13.61 -24.88
N LEU A 101 6.24 13.05 -23.84
CA LEU A 101 6.98 13.81 -22.82
C LEU A 101 8.38 14.24 -23.28
N LYS A 102 8.91 13.69 -24.37
CA LYS A 102 10.29 13.89 -24.88
C LYS A 102 11.36 13.47 -23.86
N ILE A 103 11.15 12.32 -23.24
CA ILE A 103 12.07 11.66 -22.30
C ILE A 103 12.50 10.29 -22.85
N SER A 104 13.40 9.60 -22.16
CA SER A 104 13.74 8.21 -22.47
C SER A 104 12.61 7.25 -22.06
N ALA A 105 12.27 6.27 -22.88
CA ALA A 105 11.33 5.21 -22.51
C ALA A 105 11.81 4.39 -21.29
N LYS A 106 13.14 4.30 -21.10
CA LYS A 106 13.74 3.63 -19.95
C LYS A 106 13.54 4.37 -18.63
N ASP A 107 13.22 5.67 -18.70
CA ASP A 107 12.94 6.48 -17.51
C ASP A 107 11.44 6.45 -17.12
N VAL A 108 10.68 5.50 -17.69
CA VAL A 108 9.25 5.33 -17.41
C VAL A 108 9.00 4.08 -16.57
N ILE A 109 8.39 4.27 -15.40
CA ILE A 109 7.81 3.21 -14.58
C ILE A 109 6.44 2.87 -15.15
N VAL A 110 6.21 1.61 -15.50
CA VAL A 110 4.94 1.11 -16.05
C VAL A 110 4.22 0.22 -15.05
N ALA A 111 2.95 0.44 -14.86
CA ALA A 111 2.09 -0.39 -14.04
C ALA A 111 0.75 -0.67 -14.73
N SER A 112 0.13 -1.78 -14.37
CA SER A 112 -1.23 -2.16 -14.80
C SER A 112 -1.95 -2.85 -13.64
N THR A 113 -3.26 -2.69 -13.57
CA THR A 113 -4.12 -3.38 -12.58
C THR A 113 -5.50 -3.63 -13.16
N GLY A 114 -6.17 -4.70 -12.69
CA GLY A 114 -7.51 -5.09 -13.13
C GLY A 114 -7.60 -6.57 -13.46
N VAL A 115 -8.31 -6.91 -14.52
CA VAL A 115 -8.59 -8.32 -14.90
C VAL A 115 -7.33 -9.02 -15.40
N ILE A 116 -7.13 -10.26 -14.97
CA ILE A 116 -6.04 -11.15 -15.36
C ILE A 116 -6.50 -12.01 -16.55
N GLY A 117 -5.58 -12.31 -17.48
CA GLY A 117 -5.81 -13.26 -18.58
C GLY A 117 -6.64 -12.72 -19.75
N GLN A 118 -6.89 -11.42 -19.80
CA GLN A 118 -7.49 -10.75 -20.95
C GLN A 118 -6.43 -9.97 -21.73
N PRO A 119 -6.39 -10.08 -23.08
CA PRO A 119 -5.51 -9.26 -23.89
C PRO A 119 -5.75 -7.76 -23.62
N LEU A 120 -4.66 -7.00 -23.44
CA LEU A 120 -4.73 -5.55 -23.33
C LEU A 120 -4.56 -4.93 -24.73
N ASP A 121 -5.57 -4.19 -25.18
CA ASP A 121 -5.46 -3.38 -26.40
C ASP A 121 -4.72 -2.08 -26.09
N ILE A 122 -3.65 -1.82 -26.82
CA ILE A 122 -2.84 -0.60 -26.66
C ILE A 122 -3.54 0.65 -27.21
N THR A 123 -4.49 0.49 -28.13
CA THR A 123 -5.14 1.60 -28.83
C THR A 123 -5.77 2.62 -27.91
N PRO A 124 -6.61 2.26 -26.91
CA PRO A 124 -7.17 3.23 -25.99
C PRO A 124 -6.11 4.01 -25.21
N ILE A 125 -5.01 3.35 -24.85
CA ILE A 125 -3.90 3.99 -24.12
C ILE A 125 -3.19 4.99 -25.04
N ALA A 126 -2.87 4.59 -26.26
CA ALA A 126 -2.25 5.46 -27.25
C ALA A 126 -3.08 6.73 -27.52
N ASP A 127 -4.39 6.57 -27.66
CA ASP A 127 -5.32 7.67 -27.87
C ASP A 127 -5.48 8.58 -26.64
N GLY A 128 -5.33 8.01 -25.44
CA GLY A 128 -5.45 8.72 -24.15
C GLY A 128 -4.21 9.53 -23.75
N ILE A 129 -3.00 9.10 -24.14
CA ILE A 129 -1.73 9.72 -23.74
C ILE A 129 -1.63 11.21 -24.06
N PRO A 130 -2.01 11.73 -25.23
CA PRO A 130 -1.95 13.16 -25.50
C PRO A 130 -2.81 14.01 -24.54
N ALA A 131 -4.01 13.56 -24.21
CA ALA A 131 -4.88 14.22 -23.24
C ALA A 131 -4.31 14.12 -21.82
N LEU A 132 -3.74 12.97 -21.46
CA LEU A 132 -3.10 12.72 -20.17
C LEU A 132 -1.94 13.68 -19.94
N VAL A 133 -1.04 13.84 -20.91
CA VAL A 133 0.13 14.73 -20.84
C VAL A 133 -0.28 16.20 -20.87
N LYS A 134 -1.21 16.58 -21.75
CA LYS A 134 -1.72 17.97 -21.83
C LYS A 134 -2.36 18.44 -20.54
N GLY A 135 -2.99 17.54 -19.78
CA GLY A 135 -3.65 17.84 -18.52
C GLY A 135 -2.76 17.72 -17.27
N LEU A 136 -1.43 17.59 -17.40
CA LEU A 136 -0.52 17.57 -16.26
C LEU A 136 -0.63 18.84 -15.43
N GLY A 137 -0.73 18.68 -14.10
CA GLY A 137 -0.88 19.76 -13.13
C GLY A 137 -0.86 19.19 -11.70
N ASP A 138 -1.34 19.98 -10.75
CA ASP A 138 -1.48 19.57 -9.34
C ASP A 138 -2.72 18.67 -9.16
N HIS A 139 -2.78 17.58 -9.91
CA HIS A 139 -3.93 16.69 -10.03
C HIS A 139 -3.66 15.29 -9.45
N SER A 140 -3.04 15.22 -8.26
CA SER A 140 -2.79 13.95 -7.55
C SER A 140 -4.06 13.11 -7.39
N ASN A 141 -5.17 13.74 -7.05
CA ASN A 141 -6.48 13.09 -6.92
C ASN A 141 -6.93 12.40 -8.22
N LEU A 142 -6.70 13.03 -9.40
CA LEU A 142 -7.08 12.44 -10.68
C LEU A 142 -6.21 11.22 -11.03
N ALA A 143 -4.91 11.29 -10.71
CA ALA A 143 -4.02 10.14 -10.85
C ALA A 143 -4.43 9.01 -9.89
N CYS A 144 -4.78 9.35 -8.65
CA CYS A 144 -5.29 8.38 -7.66
C CYS A 144 -6.56 7.67 -8.17
N GLU A 145 -7.53 8.42 -8.72
CA GLU A 145 -8.72 7.83 -9.34
C GLU A 145 -8.37 6.91 -10.53
N GLY A 146 -7.37 7.30 -11.33
CA GLY A 146 -6.95 6.55 -12.52
C GLY A 146 -6.36 5.17 -12.24
N ILE A 147 -5.82 4.96 -11.04
CA ILE A 147 -5.26 3.68 -10.62
C ILE A 147 -6.25 2.78 -9.86
N MET A 148 -7.37 3.32 -9.36
CA MET A 148 -8.37 2.58 -8.57
C MET A 148 -9.05 1.47 -9.39
N THR A 149 -9.45 0.38 -8.74
CA THR A 149 -10.23 -0.71 -9.33
C THR A 149 -11.57 -0.89 -8.62
N THR A 150 -11.63 -1.70 -7.60
CA THR A 150 -12.79 -1.92 -6.72
C THR A 150 -12.80 -0.94 -5.55
N ASP A 151 -11.75 -0.15 -5.40
CA ASP A 151 -11.63 0.89 -4.39
C ASP A 151 -12.84 1.83 -4.36
N VAL A 152 -13.30 2.15 -3.16
CA VAL A 152 -14.44 3.06 -2.93
C VAL A 152 -13.95 4.46 -2.58
N LYS A 153 -12.76 4.56 -1.95
CA LYS A 153 -12.17 5.82 -1.50
C LYS A 153 -10.80 6.04 -2.14
N PRO A 154 -10.49 7.26 -2.62
CA PRO A 154 -9.13 7.62 -3.01
C PRO A 154 -8.21 7.58 -1.78
N LYS A 155 -6.98 7.10 -1.98
CA LYS A 155 -5.98 6.95 -0.94
C LYS A 155 -4.77 7.79 -1.29
N GLU A 156 -4.66 8.96 -0.67
CA GLU A 156 -3.54 9.88 -0.87
C GLU A 156 -3.13 10.57 0.43
N ILE A 157 -1.86 10.89 0.56
CA ILE A 157 -1.27 11.63 1.67
C ILE A 157 -0.04 12.39 1.19
N ALA A 158 0.30 13.47 1.88
CA ALA A 158 1.62 14.09 1.81
C ALA A 158 2.03 14.62 3.19
N VAL A 159 3.34 14.63 3.43
CA VAL A 159 3.93 15.21 4.63
C VAL A 159 5.12 16.11 4.28
N GLU A 160 5.33 17.10 5.12
CA GLU A 160 6.48 17.99 5.13
C GLU A 160 7.39 17.62 6.30
N PHE A 161 8.69 17.53 6.04
CA PHE A 161 9.72 17.19 7.01
C PHE A 161 10.98 18.01 6.74
N GLU A 162 11.92 18.03 7.66
CA GLU A 162 13.13 18.84 7.56
C GLU A 162 14.37 17.96 7.58
N VAL A 163 15.29 18.19 6.65
CA VAL A 163 16.59 17.55 6.54
C VAL A 163 17.64 18.65 6.55
N ASP A 164 18.51 18.69 7.56
CA ASP A 164 19.60 19.67 7.71
C ASP A 164 19.13 21.12 7.50
N GLY A 165 17.97 21.49 8.08
CA GLY A 165 17.40 22.84 7.96
C GLY A 165 16.68 23.09 6.61
N THR A 166 16.61 22.10 5.72
CA THR A 166 15.92 22.19 4.43
C THR A 166 14.57 21.49 4.51
N VAL A 167 13.50 22.20 4.15
CA VAL A 167 12.16 21.63 4.09
C VAL A 167 12.01 20.77 2.85
N CYS A 168 11.75 19.49 3.09
CA CYS A 168 11.45 18.47 2.09
C CYS A 168 10.00 18.03 2.18
N ARG A 169 9.46 17.49 1.08
CA ARG A 169 8.12 16.94 1.00
C ARG A 169 8.13 15.55 0.41
N ILE A 170 7.27 14.70 0.95
CA ILE A 170 7.02 13.36 0.44
C ILE A 170 5.51 13.13 0.40
N GLY A 171 5.03 12.55 -0.69
CA GLY A 171 3.62 12.21 -0.82
C GLY A 171 3.41 10.94 -1.61
N GLY A 172 2.25 10.33 -1.45
CA GLY A 172 1.93 9.08 -2.11
C GLY A 172 0.46 8.93 -2.42
N ILE A 173 0.19 8.12 -3.45
CA ILE A 173 -1.14 7.58 -3.76
C ILE A 173 -1.09 6.05 -3.76
N ALA A 174 -2.20 5.44 -3.40
CA ALA A 174 -2.33 3.98 -3.39
C ALA A 174 -3.68 3.52 -3.94
N LYS A 175 -3.69 2.32 -4.51
CA LYS A 175 -4.91 1.55 -4.77
C LYS A 175 -4.77 0.17 -4.15
N GLY A 176 -5.88 -0.36 -3.69
CA GLY A 176 -6.00 -1.69 -3.14
C GLY A 176 -7.26 -1.80 -2.28
N SER A 177 -8.06 -2.83 -2.54
CA SER A 177 -9.31 -3.12 -1.84
C SER A 177 -9.55 -4.64 -1.74
N GLY A 178 -9.27 -5.40 -2.79
CA GLY A 178 -9.26 -6.87 -2.83
C GLY A 178 -7.96 -7.43 -3.37
N MET A 179 -7.72 -8.74 -3.16
CA MET A 179 -6.48 -9.45 -3.43
C MET A 179 -5.31 -8.79 -2.69
N ILE A 180 -5.49 -8.58 -1.37
CA ILE A 180 -4.53 -7.86 -0.50
C ILE A 180 -3.98 -8.78 0.59
N HIS A 181 -2.81 -9.37 0.34
CA HIS A 181 -1.97 -10.07 1.32
C HIS A 181 -0.51 -9.99 0.90
N PRO A 182 0.19 -8.87 1.14
CA PRO A 182 1.56 -8.69 0.67
C PRO A 182 2.53 -9.68 1.29
N ASN A 183 3.30 -10.28 0.38
CA ASN A 183 4.62 -10.81 0.72
C ASN A 183 5.60 -10.09 -0.23
N MET A 184 6.02 -8.87 0.13
CA MET A 184 6.74 -7.87 -0.67
C MET A 184 5.89 -7.14 -1.72
N ALA A 185 4.72 -6.62 -1.35
CA ALA A 185 3.74 -5.75 -2.00
C ALA A 185 2.49 -6.44 -2.59
N THR A 186 1.25 -5.97 -2.20
CA THR A 186 -0.04 -6.44 -2.76
C THR A 186 -0.95 -5.26 -3.10
N MET A 187 -0.40 -4.23 -3.76
CA MET A 187 -1.13 -3.03 -4.17
C MET A 187 -0.30 -2.28 -5.21
N LEU A 188 -0.84 -1.27 -5.80
CA LEU A 188 -0.04 -0.27 -6.50
C LEU A 188 0.07 0.97 -5.62
N VAL A 189 1.32 1.34 -5.34
CA VAL A 189 1.65 2.54 -4.57
C VAL A 189 2.71 3.33 -5.31
N PHE A 190 2.44 4.60 -5.49
CA PHE A 190 3.36 5.55 -6.10
C PHE A 190 3.68 6.65 -5.11
N VAL A 191 4.97 6.81 -4.82
CA VAL A 191 5.48 7.81 -3.88
C VAL A 191 6.40 8.77 -4.62
N THR A 192 6.33 10.05 -4.28
CA THR A 192 7.20 11.09 -4.80
C THR A 192 7.80 11.90 -3.67
N THR A 193 9.03 12.35 -3.83
CA THR A 193 9.66 13.28 -2.90
C THR A 193 10.59 14.23 -3.63
N ASP A 194 10.69 15.47 -3.12
CA ASP A 194 11.68 16.44 -3.59
C ASP A 194 13.00 16.40 -2.79
N CYS A 195 13.11 15.51 -1.81
CA CYS A 195 14.33 15.28 -1.06
C CYS A 195 15.44 14.72 -1.97
N ALA A 196 16.65 15.24 -1.85
CA ALA A 196 17.82 14.73 -2.54
C ALA A 196 18.37 13.51 -1.79
N ILE A 197 18.24 12.34 -2.38
CA ILE A 197 18.71 11.04 -1.86
C ILE A 197 19.22 10.18 -3.01
N SER A 198 20.32 9.45 -2.78
CA SER A 198 20.87 8.55 -3.80
C SER A 198 19.91 7.38 -4.07
N ALA A 199 19.93 6.82 -5.28
CA ALA A 199 19.11 5.67 -5.64
C ALA A 199 19.38 4.46 -4.73
N GLU A 200 20.62 4.27 -4.29
CA GLU A 200 21.00 3.19 -3.36
C GLU A 200 20.33 3.35 -2.00
N MET A 201 20.41 4.55 -1.39
CA MET A 201 19.78 4.85 -0.10
C MET A 201 18.27 4.83 -0.20
N LEU A 202 17.70 5.32 -1.32
CA LEU A 202 16.26 5.26 -1.59
C LEU A 202 15.75 3.82 -1.65
N ALA A 203 16.47 2.95 -2.38
CA ALA A 203 16.15 1.53 -2.46
C ALA A 203 16.26 0.82 -1.11
N LYS A 204 17.27 1.18 -0.30
CA LYS A 204 17.44 0.67 1.06
C LYS A 204 16.28 1.10 1.96
N ALA A 205 15.95 2.38 2.00
CA ALA A 205 14.84 2.90 2.79
C ALA A 205 13.51 2.19 2.44
N LEU A 206 13.19 2.11 1.14
CA LEU A 206 11.97 1.45 0.68
C LEU A 206 11.92 -0.03 1.06
N LYS A 207 13.03 -0.75 0.88
CA LYS A 207 13.11 -2.19 1.18
C LYS A 207 12.92 -2.49 2.67
N GLU A 208 13.45 -1.64 3.54
CA GLU A 208 13.26 -1.81 4.99
C GLU A 208 11.85 -1.41 5.41
N ASP A 209 11.34 -0.28 4.91
CA ASP A 209 10.02 0.24 5.25
C ASP A 209 8.89 -0.75 4.93
N VAL A 210 8.90 -1.40 3.76
CA VAL A 210 7.81 -2.31 3.37
C VAL A 210 7.65 -3.51 4.30
N LYS A 211 8.67 -3.85 5.09
CA LYS A 211 8.59 -4.95 6.06
C LYS A 211 7.66 -4.65 7.22
N THR A 212 7.55 -3.39 7.60
CA THR A 212 6.75 -2.92 8.75
C THR A 212 5.53 -2.11 8.31
N SER A 213 5.40 -1.83 7.02
CA SER A 213 4.26 -1.15 6.41
C SER A 213 3.43 -2.12 5.55
N PHE A 214 3.58 -2.12 4.24
CA PHE A 214 2.71 -2.86 3.33
C PHE A 214 2.68 -4.37 3.58
N ASN A 215 3.78 -5.02 3.97
CA ASN A 215 3.79 -6.44 4.29
C ASN A 215 2.95 -6.79 5.54
N MET A 216 2.52 -5.79 6.29
CA MET A 216 1.68 -5.94 7.47
C MET A 216 0.20 -5.70 7.22
N VAL A 217 -0.22 -5.55 5.95
CA VAL A 217 -1.64 -5.41 5.56
C VAL A 217 -2.21 -6.75 5.10
N SER A 218 -3.49 -7.03 5.37
CA SER A 218 -4.23 -8.11 4.70
C SER A 218 -5.72 -7.81 4.66
N VAL A 219 -6.35 -8.00 3.49
CA VAL A 219 -7.81 -7.97 3.31
C VAL A 219 -8.36 -9.39 3.23
N ASP A 220 -7.84 -10.23 2.36
CA ASP A 220 -8.41 -11.55 2.01
C ASP A 220 -7.41 -12.70 1.99
N GLY A 221 -6.14 -12.45 2.26
CA GLY A 221 -5.11 -13.48 2.29
C GLY A 221 -4.51 -13.84 0.93
N ASP A 222 -4.97 -13.20 -0.16
CA ASP A 222 -4.51 -13.48 -1.52
C ASP A 222 -3.45 -12.48 -2.00
N THR A 223 -2.31 -12.99 -2.48
CA THR A 223 -1.20 -12.18 -3.00
C THR A 223 -1.39 -11.91 -4.49
N SER A 224 -1.48 -10.63 -4.86
CA SER A 224 -1.69 -10.20 -6.25
C SER A 224 -0.48 -10.48 -7.15
N THR A 225 -0.74 -10.45 -8.46
CA THR A 225 0.24 -10.65 -9.53
C THR A 225 0.96 -9.38 -9.96
N ASN A 226 0.42 -8.19 -9.58
CA ASN A 226 0.83 -6.91 -10.16
C ASN A 226 1.38 -5.90 -9.15
N ASP A 227 1.59 -6.33 -7.91
CA ASP A 227 1.93 -5.42 -6.84
C ASP A 227 3.28 -4.76 -7.02
N MET A 228 3.28 -3.46 -6.79
CA MET A 228 4.47 -2.63 -6.83
C MET A 228 4.32 -1.44 -5.88
N VAL A 229 5.36 -1.18 -5.09
CA VAL A 229 5.58 0.11 -4.45
C VAL A 229 6.77 0.75 -5.14
N SER A 230 6.58 1.92 -5.74
CA SER A 230 7.64 2.66 -6.40
C SER A 230 7.75 4.07 -5.86
N ILE A 231 8.96 4.61 -5.82
CA ILE A 231 9.27 5.94 -5.33
C ILE A 231 10.22 6.65 -6.30
N MET A 232 9.95 7.95 -6.53
CA MET A 232 10.83 8.87 -7.25
C MET A 232 11.25 10.04 -6.36
N ALA A 233 12.55 10.34 -6.33
CA ALA A 233 13.16 11.43 -5.55
C ALA A 233 13.95 12.35 -6.49
N ASN A 234 13.44 13.58 -6.74
CA ASN A 234 14.05 14.47 -7.74
C ASN A 234 15.04 15.50 -7.18
N GLY A 235 15.18 15.60 -5.86
CA GLY A 235 16.17 16.45 -5.22
C GLY A 235 15.88 17.97 -5.27
N LEU A 236 14.69 18.39 -5.72
CA LEU A 236 14.36 19.82 -5.88
C LEU A 236 14.08 20.55 -4.57
N ALA A 237 14.10 19.88 -3.42
CA ALA A 237 14.12 20.52 -2.12
C ALA A 237 15.41 21.30 -1.90
N GLY A 238 16.53 20.77 -2.41
CA GLY A 238 17.86 21.42 -2.35
C GLY A 238 18.65 21.08 -1.07
N ASN A 239 18.27 20.06 -0.32
CA ASN A 239 19.05 19.50 0.77
C ASN A 239 20.35 18.85 0.26
N THR A 240 21.31 18.64 1.14
CA THR A 240 22.48 17.79 0.86
C THR A 240 22.03 16.39 0.47
N VAL A 241 22.63 15.81 -0.57
CA VAL A 241 22.27 14.46 -1.02
C VAL A 241 22.52 13.45 0.09
N ILE A 242 21.47 12.72 0.49
CA ILE A 242 21.57 11.60 1.42
C ILE A 242 22.22 10.42 0.69
N GLY A 243 23.53 10.22 0.92
CA GLY A 243 24.33 9.17 0.26
C GLY A 243 24.79 8.06 1.19
N THR A 244 24.50 8.17 2.49
CA THR A 244 24.89 7.20 3.53
C THR A 244 23.84 7.16 4.63
N GLU A 245 23.91 6.14 5.47
CA GLU A 245 23.10 6.03 6.69
C GLU A 245 23.62 7.05 7.73
N ASN A 246 22.78 8.02 8.05
CA ASN A 246 23.03 9.09 9.02
C ASN A 246 21.69 9.64 9.53
N GLU A 247 21.69 10.64 10.37
CA GLU A 247 20.48 11.27 10.92
C GLU A 247 19.51 11.78 9.83
N ALA A 248 20.04 12.31 8.71
CA ALA A 248 19.22 12.73 7.58
C ALA A 248 18.51 11.54 6.91
N PHE A 249 19.20 10.40 6.81
CA PHE A 249 18.60 9.14 6.31
C PHE A 249 17.51 8.63 7.26
N ASP A 250 17.75 8.65 8.56
CA ASP A 250 16.76 8.23 9.57
C ASP A 250 15.51 9.11 9.50
N THR A 251 15.69 10.43 9.40
CA THR A 251 14.58 11.39 9.22
C THR A 251 13.79 11.12 7.94
N PHE A 252 14.46 10.80 6.83
CA PHE A 252 13.83 10.42 5.60
C PHE A 252 13.02 9.12 5.76
N CYS A 253 13.58 8.11 6.42
CA CYS A 253 12.89 6.83 6.69
C CYS A 253 11.63 7.04 7.54
N GLU A 254 11.66 7.90 8.56
CA GLU A 254 10.48 8.24 9.35
C GLU A 254 9.39 8.93 8.51
N ALA A 255 9.79 9.85 7.59
CA ALA A 255 8.84 10.51 6.70
C ALA A 255 8.21 9.52 5.71
N LEU A 256 9.01 8.62 5.14
CA LEU A 256 8.54 7.54 4.29
C LEU A 256 7.55 6.64 5.05
N HIS A 257 7.92 6.19 6.26
CA HIS A 257 7.08 5.34 7.10
C HIS A 257 5.75 6.00 7.50
N THR A 258 5.74 7.30 7.71
CA THR A 258 4.51 8.05 7.97
C THR A 258 3.55 7.99 6.79
N VAL A 259 4.07 8.15 5.56
CA VAL A 259 3.26 8.04 4.33
C VAL A 259 2.77 6.62 4.11
N THR A 260 3.67 5.64 4.20
CA THR A 260 3.34 4.24 3.91
C THR A 260 2.38 3.64 4.93
N SER A 261 2.56 3.91 6.22
CA SER A 261 1.65 3.46 7.30
C SER A 261 0.24 4.04 7.14
N TYR A 262 0.14 5.33 6.77
CA TYR A 262 -1.17 5.93 6.48
C TYR A 262 -1.86 5.23 5.31
N LEU A 263 -1.14 4.99 4.20
CA LEU A 263 -1.69 4.30 3.04
C LEU A 263 -2.08 2.84 3.36
N CYS A 264 -1.32 2.14 4.21
CA CYS A 264 -1.67 0.81 4.72
C CYS A 264 -3.02 0.80 5.44
N ARG A 265 -3.23 1.76 6.36
CA ARG A 265 -4.51 1.91 7.08
C ARG A 265 -5.66 2.18 6.12
N MET A 266 -5.45 3.06 5.13
CA MET A 266 -6.47 3.38 4.12
C MET A 266 -6.82 2.19 3.23
N ILE A 267 -5.83 1.37 2.84
CA ILE A 267 -6.06 0.13 2.07
C ILE A 267 -6.88 -0.86 2.90
N ALA A 268 -6.50 -1.09 4.16
CA ALA A 268 -7.22 -1.99 5.05
C ALA A 268 -8.65 -1.52 5.33
N ALA A 269 -8.84 -0.21 5.57
CA ALA A 269 -10.15 0.38 5.85
C ALA A 269 -11.11 0.37 4.64
N ASP A 270 -10.56 0.29 3.42
CA ASP A 270 -11.31 0.25 2.16
C ASP A 270 -11.34 -1.17 1.55
N GLY A 271 -11.13 -2.21 2.37
CA GLY A 271 -11.26 -3.60 1.94
C GLY A 271 -12.63 -3.88 1.31
N GLU A 272 -12.69 -4.74 0.29
CA GLU A 272 -13.93 -5.07 -0.42
C GLU A 272 -15.03 -5.50 0.56
N GLY A 273 -16.11 -4.72 0.63
CA GLY A 273 -17.24 -4.94 1.53
C GLY A 273 -16.95 -4.75 3.02
N ALA A 274 -15.77 -4.25 3.40
CA ALA A 274 -15.40 -4.03 4.79
C ALA A 274 -16.26 -2.96 5.47
N THR A 275 -16.54 -3.16 6.75
CA THR A 275 -17.24 -2.20 7.62
C THR A 275 -16.35 -1.66 8.73
N LYS A 276 -15.22 -2.32 9.01
CA LYS A 276 -14.30 -1.98 10.10
C LYS A 276 -12.84 -2.11 9.70
N LEU A 277 -12.05 -1.11 10.08
CA LEU A 277 -10.60 -1.20 10.12
C LEU A 277 -10.18 -1.96 11.38
N LEU A 278 -9.34 -2.96 11.23
CA LEU A 278 -8.74 -3.72 12.32
C LEU A 278 -7.24 -3.42 12.37
N GLU A 279 -6.76 -2.97 13.52
CA GLU A 279 -5.35 -2.70 13.78
C GLU A 279 -4.86 -3.62 14.90
N CYS A 280 -4.07 -4.62 14.57
CA CYS A 280 -3.50 -5.56 15.54
C CYS A 280 -2.13 -5.06 15.98
N ILE A 281 -2.02 -4.70 17.25
CA ILE A 281 -0.81 -4.17 17.88
C ILE A 281 -0.28 -5.25 18.83
N VAL A 282 0.90 -5.79 18.50
CA VAL A 282 1.61 -6.78 19.31
C VAL A 282 2.79 -6.12 19.98
N THR A 283 2.92 -6.34 21.27
CA THR A 283 4.02 -5.84 22.12
C THR A 283 4.63 -6.94 22.94
N GLY A 284 5.88 -6.78 23.35
CA GLY A 284 6.55 -7.71 24.27
C GLY A 284 6.85 -9.09 23.66
N ALA A 285 6.99 -9.19 22.34
CA ALA A 285 7.46 -10.42 21.69
C ALA A 285 8.95 -10.63 21.94
N LYS A 286 9.44 -11.86 21.78
CA LYS A 286 10.85 -12.22 21.89
C LYS A 286 11.75 -11.35 20.97
N ASP A 287 11.25 -11.05 19.77
CA ASP A 287 11.85 -10.19 18.80
C ASP A 287 10.76 -9.62 17.85
N GLU A 288 11.14 -8.67 17.01
CA GLU A 288 10.24 -8.04 16.02
C GLU A 288 9.70 -9.04 14.99
N GLY A 289 10.49 -10.06 14.60
CA GLY A 289 10.05 -11.10 13.67
C GLY A 289 8.88 -11.90 14.21
N ASN A 290 8.96 -12.34 15.49
CA ASN A 290 7.86 -13.02 16.17
C ASN A 290 6.63 -12.11 16.34
N ALA A 291 6.83 -10.83 16.68
CA ALA A 291 5.73 -9.87 16.75
C ALA A 291 4.98 -9.72 15.42
N ARG A 292 5.70 -9.61 14.30
CA ARG A 292 5.13 -9.53 12.95
C ARG A 292 4.35 -10.78 12.57
N ILE A 293 4.89 -11.97 12.86
CA ILE A 293 4.22 -13.25 12.58
C ILE A 293 2.89 -13.32 13.33
N VAL A 294 2.88 -12.99 14.62
CA VAL A 294 1.67 -12.98 15.45
C VAL A 294 0.64 -11.98 14.94
N ALA A 295 1.03 -10.72 14.75
CA ALA A 295 0.12 -9.67 14.29
C ALA A 295 -0.53 -10.02 12.95
N LYS A 296 0.28 -10.52 12.00
CA LYS A 296 -0.19 -10.94 10.68
C LYS A 296 -1.12 -12.15 10.77
N SER A 297 -0.81 -13.16 11.60
CA SER A 297 -1.66 -14.33 11.79
C SER A 297 -3.06 -13.96 12.28
N VAL A 298 -3.15 -13.06 13.26
CA VAL A 298 -4.44 -12.61 13.80
C VAL A 298 -5.26 -11.88 12.75
N ILE A 299 -4.66 -10.91 12.05
CA ILE A 299 -5.35 -10.12 10.99
C ILE A 299 -5.79 -11.00 9.81
N CYS A 300 -5.12 -12.10 9.53
CA CYS A 300 -5.45 -13.02 8.44
C CYS A 300 -6.50 -14.07 8.83
N SER A 301 -6.83 -14.23 10.10
CA SER A 301 -7.78 -15.24 10.57
C SER A 301 -9.21 -14.93 10.11
N SER A 302 -9.75 -15.71 9.18
CA SER A 302 -11.14 -15.55 8.70
C SER A 302 -12.16 -15.67 9.83
N LEU A 303 -11.94 -16.57 10.80
CA LEU A 303 -12.81 -16.72 11.97
C LEU A 303 -12.78 -15.48 12.87
N PHE A 304 -11.59 -14.90 13.09
CA PHE A 304 -11.46 -13.67 13.86
C PHE A 304 -12.13 -12.49 13.13
N LYS A 305 -11.87 -12.32 11.83
CA LYS A 305 -12.48 -11.27 11.02
C LYS A 305 -14.01 -11.35 11.00
N ALA A 306 -14.58 -12.55 10.96
CA ALA A 306 -16.03 -12.78 11.06
C ALA A 306 -16.57 -12.42 12.46
N ALA A 307 -15.82 -12.68 13.54
CA ALA A 307 -16.18 -12.23 14.89
C ALA A 307 -16.23 -10.70 14.98
N MET A 308 -15.23 -10.02 14.40
CA MET A 308 -15.20 -8.56 14.36
C MET A 308 -16.38 -7.97 13.58
N PHE A 309 -16.80 -8.57 12.48
CA PHE A 309 -18.03 -8.20 11.77
C PHE A 309 -19.25 -8.32 12.69
N GLY A 310 -19.36 -9.41 13.44
CA GLY A 310 -20.45 -9.66 14.39
C GLY A 310 -20.36 -8.86 15.70
N ALA A 311 -19.33 -8.02 15.90
CA ALA A 311 -19.02 -7.35 17.15
C ALA A 311 -18.94 -8.32 18.35
N ASP A 312 -18.34 -9.51 18.12
CA ASP A 312 -18.10 -10.57 19.11
C ASP A 312 -16.67 -10.46 19.65
N ALA A 313 -16.53 -10.24 20.96
CA ALA A 313 -15.23 -10.12 21.64
C ALA A 313 -14.53 -11.48 21.81
N ASN A 314 -14.41 -12.22 20.72
CA ASN A 314 -13.96 -13.61 20.68
C ASN A 314 -12.42 -13.72 20.83
N TRP A 315 -11.94 -13.48 22.04
CA TRP A 315 -10.52 -13.62 22.39
C TRP A 315 -9.98 -15.05 22.13
N GLY A 316 -10.82 -16.08 22.21
CA GLY A 316 -10.45 -17.45 21.90
C GLY A 316 -9.96 -17.62 20.44
N ARG A 317 -10.58 -16.90 19.49
CA ARG A 317 -10.12 -16.88 18.09
C ARG A 317 -8.80 -16.13 17.92
N VAL A 318 -8.54 -15.12 18.75
CA VAL A 318 -7.24 -14.43 18.80
C VAL A 318 -6.15 -15.40 19.27
N LEU A 319 -6.36 -16.08 20.42
CA LEU A 319 -5.40 -17.05 20.93
C LEU A 319 -5.20 -18.22 19.97
N CYS A 320 -6.26 -18.69 19.32
CA CYS A 320 -6.16 -19.71 18.29
C CYS A 320 -5.23 -19.27 17.14
N ALA A 321 -5.41 -18.03 16.65
CA ALA A 321 -4.57 -17.47 15.59
C ALA A 321 -3.11 -17.29 16.02
N ILE A 322 -2.85 -16.93 17.27
CA ILE A 322 -1.51 -16.88 17.86
C ILE A 322 -0.92 -18.29 17.91
N GLY A 323 -1.68 -19.29 18.37
CA GLY A 323 -1.23 -20.65 18.59
C GLY A 323 -0.78 -21.39 17.31
N TYR A 324 -1.42 -21.11 16.17
CA TYR A 324 -0.99 -21.70 14.89
C TYR A 324 -0.07 -20.80 14.05
N SER A 325 0.30 -19.63 14.55
CA SER A 325 1.09 -18.63 13.80
C SER A 325 2.49 -19.13 13.41
N GLY A 326 3.04 -20.08 14.15
CA GLY A 326 4.42 -20.54 14.01
C GLY A 326 5.45 -19.63 14.70
N ALA A 327 5.00 -18.59 15.42
CA ALA A 327 5.88 -17.77 16.24
C ALA A 327 6.28 -18.49 17.55
N ASP A 328 7.45 -18.14 18.08
CA ASP A 328 7.90 -18.61 19.40
C ASP A 328 7.20 -17.77 20.50
N VAL A 329 6.13 -18.32 21.04
CA VAL A 329 5.24 -17.63 21.99
C VAL A 329 4.90 -18.55 23.17
N ASP A 330 5.04 -18.02 24.40
CA ASP A 330 4.44 -18.64 25.57
C ASP A 330 2.95 -18.22 25.66
N ILE A 331 2.06 -19.13 25.27
CA ILE A 331 0.62 -18.87 25.25
C ILE A 331 0.06 -18.58 26.65
N HIS A 332 0.72 -19.00 27.72
CA HIS A 332 0.31 -18.75 29.12
C HIS A 332 0.70 -17.35 29.62
N ALA A 333 1.45 -16.59 28.82
CA ALA A 333 1.81 -15.21 29.14
C ALA A 333 1.06 -14.19 28.28
N VAL A 334 0.13 -14.64 27.43
CA VAL A 334 -0.55 -13.75 26.45
C VAL A 334 -1.68 -12.96 27.11
N ASP A 335 -1.66 -11.66 26.90
CA ASP A 335 -2.74 -10.74 27.23
C ASP A 335 -3.46 -10.26 25.97
N VAL A 336 -4.80 -10.09 26.00
CA VAL A 336 -5.58 -9.57 24.88
C VAL A 336 -6.58 -8.54 25.38
N SER A 337 -6.58 -7.36 24.72
CA SER A 337 -7.59 -6.31 24.92
C SER A 337 -8.12 -5.82 23.58
N PHE A 338 -9.36 -5.34 23.57
CA PHE A 338 -9.96 -4.61 22.44
C PHE A 338 -10.13 -3.15 22.81
N ARG A 339 -9.83 -2.25 21.87
CA ARG A 339 -9.93 -0.80 22.06
C ARG A 339 -10.54 -0.11 20.85
N SER A 340 -11.34 0.91 21.12
CA SER A 340 -11.84 1.88 20.13
C SER A 340 -11.99 3.26 20.79
N VAL A 341 -12.58 4.23 20.10
CA VAL A 341 -12.94 5.54 20.70
C VAL A 341 -13.92 5.42 21.88
N LYS A 342 -14.59 4.27 22.05
CA LYS A 342 -15.51 3.99 23.15
C LYS A 342 -14.83 3.46 24.41
N GLY A 343 -13.51 3.23 24.38
CA GLY A 343 -12.71 2.77 25.50
C GLY A 343 -11.96 1.48 25.19
N GLU A 344 -11.47 0.85 26.24
CA GLU A 344 -10.70 -0.39 26.18
C GLU A 344 -11.31 -1.44 27.12
N ILE A 345 -11.20 -2.70 26.74
CA ILE A 345 -11.66 -3.84 27.55
C ILE A 345 -10.65 -5.00 27.42
N THR A 346 -10.15 -5.46 28.56
CA THR A 346 -9.32 -6.67 28.62
C THR A 346 -10.22 -7.90 28.67
N VAL A 347 -9.92 -8.88 27.81
CA VAL A 347 -10.72 -10.10 27.64
C VAL A 347 -9.93 -11.37 27.92
N CYS A 348 -8.59 -11.28 27.93
CA CYS A 348 -7.69 -12.38 28.26
C CYS A 348 -6.48 -11.84 29.03
N HIS A 349 -6.07 -12.56 30.08
CA HIS A 349 -4.87 -12.29 30.84
C HIS A 349 -4.14 -13.60 31.15
N ASN A 350 -2.83 -13.62 30.92
CA ASN A 350 -1.98 -14.82 31.10
C ASN A 350 -2.55 -16.06 30.38
N GLY A 351 -3.01 -15.88 29.13
CA GLY A 351 -3.54 -16.97 28.30
C GLY A 351 -4.93 -17.49 28.72
N ALA A 352 -5.57 -16.87 29.70
CA ALA A 352 -6.88 -17.26 30.19
C ALA A 352 -7.91 -16.13 30.11
N GLY A 353 -9.18 -16.48 29.85
CA GLY A 353 -10.27 -15.51 29.81
C GLY A 353 -10.49 -14.88 31.18
N VAL A 354 -10.75 -13.58 31.20
CA VAL A 354 -11.11 -12.83 32.38
C VAL A 354 -12.56 -12.38 32.30
N PRO A 355 -13.26 -12.18 33.45
CA PRO A 355 -14.61 -11.63 33.44
C PRO A 355 -14.63 -10.22 32.85
N PHE A 356 -15.53 -9.95 31.91
CA PHE A 356 -15.72 -8.64 31.32
C PHE A 356 -17.20 -8.37 31.00
N SER A 357 -17.56 -7.12 30.74
CA SER A 357 -18.92 -6.76 30.34
C SER A 357 -19.10 -6.97 28.84
N GLU A 358 -19.96 -7.91 28.46
CA GLU A 358 -20.33 -8.15 27.04
C GLU A 358 -20.97 -6.91 26.40
N GLU A 359 -21.75 -6.15 27.14
CA GLU A 359 -22.37 -4.91 26.67
C GLU A 359 -21.30 -3.87 26.33
N LYS A 360 -20.31 -3.69 27.21
CA LYS A 360 -19.18 -2.76 26.97
C LYS A 360 -18.30 -3.24 25.85
N ALA A 361 -18.01 -4.53 25.74
CA ALA A 361 -17.27 -5.11 24.66
C ALA A 361 -17.96 -4.85 23.31
N LYS A 362 -19.27 -5.08 23.25
CA LYS A 362 -20.07 -4.83 22.04
C LYS A 362 -20.09 -3.34 21.66
N GLU A 363 -20.20 -2.43 22.63
CA GLU A 363 -20.11 -0.98 22.39
C GLU A 363 -18.78 -0.61 21.71
N ILE A 364 -17.66 -1.15 22.21
CA ILE A 364 -16.32 -0.93 21.66
C ILE A 364 -16.21 -1.50 20.24
N LEU A 365 -16.71 -2.72 20.02
CA LEU A 365 -16.57 -3.45 18.77
C LEU A 365 -17.56 -3.04 17.67
N LEU A 366 -18.56 -2.21 17.97
CA LEU A 366 -19.47 -1.63 16.99
C LEU A 366 -18.84 -0.42 16.25
N GLU A 367 -17.73 0.11 16.74
CA GLU A 367 -17.02 1.21 16.07
C GLU A 367 -16.36 0.77 14.77
N SER A 368 -16.12 1.73 13.90
CA SER A 368 -15.50 1.49 12.57
C SER A 368 -13.99 1.27 12.61
N GLU A 369 -13.32 1.63 13.72
CA GLU A 369 -11.90 1.40 13.93
C GLU A 369 -11.69 0.68 15.26
N ILE A 370 -11.09 -0.51 15.19
CA ILE A 370 -10.87 -1.39 16.32
C ILE A 370 -9.40 -1.73 16.41
N GLN A 371 -8.81 -1.57 17.59
CA GLN A 371 -7.48 -2.03 17.92
C GLN A 371 -7.56 -3.33 18.72
N ILE A 372 -6.76 -4.29 18.31
CA ILE A 372 -6.53 -5.56 18.99
C ILE A 372 -5.16 -5.45 19.64
N LEU A 373 -5.13 -5.32 20.95
CA LEU A 373 -3.90 -5.16 21.72
C LEU A 373 -3.48 -6.52 22.27
N ILE A 374 -2.28 -6.96 21.91
CA ILE A 374 -1.73 -8.27 22.31
C ILE A 374 -0.40 -8.03 23.01
N GLY A 375 -0.33 -8.39 24.29
CA GLY A 375 0.89 -8.45 25.06
C GLY A 375 1.43 -9.88 25.07
N LEU A 376 2.67 -10.10 24.65
CA LEU A 376 3.29 -11.43 24.66
C LEU A 376 4.22 -11.66 25.86
N ASN A 377 4.61 -10.60 26.58
CA ASN A 377 5.37 -10.62 27.83
C ASN A 377 6.66 -11.45 27.78
N SER A 378 7.34 -11.52 26.63
CA SER A 378 8.48 -12.40 26.38
C SER A 378 9.76 -11.66 25.93
N GLY A 379 9.69 -10.33 25.71
CA GLY A 379 10.80 -9.51 25.23
C GLY A 379 10.37 -8.10 24.85
N ASP A 380 11.09 -7.48 23.91
CA ASP A 380 10.89 -6.07 23.51
C ASP A 380 10.38 -5.92 22.06
N GLY A 381 10.14 -7.04 21.35
CA GLY A 381 9.69 -7.03 19.97
C GLY A 381 8.27 -6.48 19.84
N ASN A 382 8.05 -5.60 18.88
CA ASN A 382 6.76 -4.96 18.62
C ASN A 382 6.43 -5.00 17.14
N ALA A 383 5.13 -5.07 16.81
CA ALA A 383 4.66 -4.96 15.43
C ALA A 383 3.20 -4.51 15.39
N THR A 384 2.83 -3.87 14.29
CA THR A 384 1.44 -3.54 13.98
C THR A 384 1.06 -4.15 12.63
N ALA A 385 -0.14 -4.72 12.54
CA ALA A 385 -0.72 -5.19 11.29
C ALA A 385 -2.12 -4.61 11.10
N TRP A 386 -2.48 -4.36 9.83
CA TRP A 386 -3.76 -3.77 9.45
C TRP A 386 -4.58 -4.73 8.61
N GLY A 387 -5.88 -4.77 8.87
CA GLY A 387 -6.83 -5.58 8.13
C GLY A 387 -8.23 -5.01 8.27
N CYS A 388 -9.20 -5.80 7.85
CA CYS A 388 -10.61 -5.45 7.96
C CYS A 388 -11.43 -6.65 8.43
N ASP A 389 -12.67 -6.42 8.82
CA ASP A 389 -13.64 -7.48 9.08
C ASP A 389 -13.98 -8.29 7.80
N LEU A 390 -14.62 -9.44 7.96
CA LEU A 390 -15.08 -10.29 6.85
C LEU A 390 -16.62 -10.27 6.83
N THR A 391 -17.17 -9.70 5.76
CA THR A 391 -18.61 -9.44 5.63
C THR A 391 -19.25 -10.30 4.54
N TYR A 392 -20.58 -10.32 4.49
CA TYR A 392 -21.33 -10.95 3.37
C TYR A 392 -21.09 -10.24 2.05
N ASP A 393 -20.83 -8.91 2.08
CA ASP A 393 -20.59 -8.14 0.86
C ASP A 393 -19.27 -8.51 0.19
N TYR A 394 -18.24 -8.95 0.95
CA TYR A 394 -17.01 -9.50 0.36
C TYR A 394 -17.33 -10.67 -0.60
N VAL A 395 -18.14 -11.64 -0.13
CA VAL A 395 -18.52 -12.80 -0.96
C VAL A 395 -19.36 -12.37 -2.15
N LYS A 396 -20.29 -11.44 -1.97
CA LYS A 396 -21.13 -10.92 -3.04
C LYS A 396 -20.32 -10.21 -4.12
N ILE A 397 -19.40 -9.32 -3.73
CA ILE A 397 -18.54 -8.59 -4.67
C ILE A 397 -17.68 -9.56 -5.48
N ASN A 398 -17.03 -10.53 -4.82
CA ASN A 398 -16.10 -11.44 -5.49
C ASN A 398 -16.79 -12.57 -6.25
N GLY A 399 -18.00 -12.96 -5.86
CA GLY A 399 -18.84 -13.92 -6.60
C GLY A 399 -19.30 -13.40 -7.96
N ASP A 400 -19.48 -12.08 -8.07
CA ASP A 400 -19.95 -11.41 -9.30
C ASP A 400 -18.80 -10.73 -10.09
N TYR A 401 -17.55 -10.76 -9.58
CA TYR A 401 -16.40 -10.10 -10.22
C TYR A 401 -16.02 -10.82 -11.52
N ARG A 402 -16.50 -10.28 -12.64
CA ARG A 402 -16.21 -10.72 -14.02
C ARG A 402 -15.85 -9.56 -14.93
N THR A 403 -15.19 -8.59 -14.42
CA THR A 403 -14.83 -7.39 -15.22
C THR A 403 -13.56 -7.59 -16.00
#